data_566321235154163d0665aec5ae8199fe
#
_entry.id   566321235154163d0665aec5ae8199fe
#
_cell.length_a   1.000
_cell.length_b   1.000
_cell.length_c   1.000
_cell.angle_alpha   90.00
_cell.angle_beta   90.00
_cell.angle_gamma   90.00
#
_symmetry.space_group_name_H-M   'P 1'
#
loop_
_entity.id
_entity.type
_entity.pdbx_description
1 polymer ?
#
loop_
_entity_poly.entity_id
_entity_poly.type
_entity_poly.pdbx_seq_one_letter_code
_entity_poly.pdbx_strand_id
1 'polypeptide(L)'
;LNGDASRGKSIRYGEKGLLWLTFKIQTDGSHGAYTHLSKSATLVATNLIQELKSLEFLDAEVPSSLLEAQNKSAAAFDKGMGIGAAEIAPKVTLNIGKISGGLKNNMVPSECSFEADIRLPVGCNLDKVLQSIEEITKKFPEVSVDQNMLNPPSHCDPDGDMMKILRNNVQDLRGFQPEPVVSLGGTDTRLWRYKNIPAYVYGPTPTGMGAANENVPIDDYLHILKTHSLSAYDYLVK
;
A
#
# COMPACT_ATOMS: atom_id res chain seq x y z
N LEU A 1 4.52 15.92 -12.23
CA LEU A 1 4.06 16.33 -10.89
C LEU A 1 2.62 15.86 -10.66
N ASN A 2 2.30 15.51 -9.42
CA ASN A 2 0.96 15.14 -9.00
C ASN A 2 0.66 15.83 -7.66
N GLY A 3 -0.54 16.43 -7.55
CA GLY A 3 -1.01 17.16 -6.38
C GLY A 3 -1.84 16.34 -5.39
N ASP A 4 -1.82 15.02 -5.49
CA ASP A 4 -2.51 14.15 -4.53
C ASP A 4 -1.98 14.34 -3.10
N ALA A 5 -2.83 14.07 -2.12
CA ALA A 5 -2.57 14.31 -0.71
C ALA A 5 -1.22 13.71 -0.24
N SER A 6 -0.25 14.56 0.09
CA SER A 6 1.05 14.15 0.63
C SER A 6 1.37 14.80 1.97
N ARG A 7 0.40 15.49 2.57
CA ARG A 7 0.49 16.22 3.84
C ARG A 7 1.49 17.38 3.84
N GLY A 8 1.86 17.90 2.66
CA GLY A 8 2.62 19.13 2.48
C GLY A 8 4.04 19.18 3.06
N LYS A 9 4.49 18.15 3.80
CA LYS A 9 5.81 18.09 4.45
C LYS A 9 6.73 17.02 3.88
N SER A 10 6.23 16.23 2.94
CA SER A 10 6.99 15.19 2.26
C SER A 10 6.67 15.16 0.78
N ILE A 11 7.65 14.72 -0.03
CA ILE A 11 7.48 14.45 -1.45
C ILE A 11 7.56 12.94 -1.63
N ARG A 12 6.53 12.36 -2.25
CA ARG A 12 6.52 10.91 -2.51
C ARG A 12 7.22 10.61 -3.82
N TYR A 13 8.30 9.84 -3.76
CA TYR A 13 9.05 9.39 -4.93
C TYR A 13 8.72 7.95 -5.34
N GLY A 14 7.98 7.24 -4.52
CA GLY A 14 7.56 5.86 -4.73
C GLY A 14 6.32 5.52 -3.95
N GLU A 15 5.80 4.32 -4.19
CA GLU A 15 4.62 3.80 -3.50
C GLU A 15 4.64 2.28 -3.42
N LYS A 16 4.02 1.74 -2.37
CA LYS A 16 3.77 0.30 -2.26
C LYS A 16 2.80 -0.15 -3.37
N GLY A 17 3.04 -1.34 -3.89
CA GLY A 17 2.09 -2.00 -4.76
C GLY A 17 0.86 -2.50 -4.00
N LEU A 18 -0.17 -2.87 -4.77
CA LEU A 18 -1.43 -3.42 -4.29
C LEU A 18 -1.67 -4.78 -4.92
N LEU A 19 -2.00 -5.76 -4.10
CA LEU A 19 -2.52 -7.05 -4.54
C LEU A 19 -3.79 -7.34 -3.72
N TRP A 20 -4.94 -7.33 -4.40
CA TRP A 20 -6.23 -7.65 -3.77
C TRP A 20 -6.69 -9.02 -4.23
N LEU A 21 -6.97 -9.87 -3.26
CA LEU A 21 -7.40 -11.25 -3.47
C LEU A 21 -8.70 -11.51 -2.72
N THR A 22 -9.57 -12.31 -3.33
CA THR A 22 -10.73 -12.91 -2.67
C THR A 22 -10.50 -14.41 -2.55
N PHE A 23 -10.53 -14.92 -1.33
CA PHE A 23 -10.46 -16.33 -1.01
C PHE A 23 -11.88 -16.84 -0.74
N LYS A 24 -12.27 -17.92 -1.43
CA LYS A 24 -13.56 -18.58 -1.27
C LYS A 24 -13.31 -20.00 -0.80
N ILE A 25 -13.96 -20.37 0.28
CA ILE A 25 -13.82 -21.69 0.93
C ILE A 25 -15.16 -22.42 0.79
N GLN A 26 -15.13 -23.65 0.28
CA GLN A 26 -16.29 -24.49 0.11
C GLN A 26 -16.02 -25.87 0.75
N THR A 27 -16.92 -26.31 1.62
CA THR A 27 -16.91 -27.64 2.27
C THR A 27 -18.31 -28.26 2.24
N ASP A 28 -18.46 -29.50 2.64
CA ASP A 28 -19.77 -30.18 2.65
C ASP A 28 -20.75 -29.59 3.68
N GLY A 29 -20.21 -29.11 4.82
CA GLY A 29 -21.02 -28.69 5.95
C GLY A 29 -21.69 -29.89 6.66
N SER A 30 -22.24 -29.65 7.85
CA SER A 30 -23.00 -30.67 8.60
C SER A 30 -23.79 -30.04 9.74
N HIS A 31 -24.54 -30.83 10.48
CA HIS A 31 -25.10 -30.41 11.75
C HIS A 31 -23.98 -30.18 12.80
N GLY A 32 -24.05 -29.07 13.56
CA GLY A 32 -22.99 -28.66 14.50
C GLY A 32 -22.60 -29.68 15.58
N ALA A 33 -23.47 -30.66 15.89
CA ALA A 33 -23.12 -31.77 16.79
C ALA A 33 -22.20 -32.83 16.14
N TYR A 34 -22.06 -32.81 14.80
CA TYR A 34 -21.31 -33.82 14.04
C TYR A 34 -20.11 -33.19 13.32
N THR A 35 -19.27 -32.51 14.06
CA THR A 35 -18.08 -31.81 13.56
C THR A 35 -17.06 -32.72 12.87
N HIS A 36 -17.15 -34.02 13.05
CA HIS A 36 -16.28 -35.02 12.42
C HIS A 36 -16.70 -35.38 10.99
N LEU A 37 -17.90 -34.96 10.53
CA LEU A 37 -18.42 -35.31 9.21
C LEU A 37 -17.97 -34.32 8.11
N SER A 38 -17.62 -33.10 8.48
CA SER A 38 -17.14 -32.08 7.52
C SER A 38 -16.16 -31.12 8.15
N LYS A 39 -15.25 -30.60 7.35
CA LYS A 39 -14.43 -29.45 7.75
C LYS A 39 -15.33 -28.21 7.86
N SER A 40 -15.04 -27.34 8.81
CA SER A 40 -15.70 -26.05 8.93
C SER A 40 -15.03 -25.02 8.02
N ALA A 41 -15.78 -24.47 7.06
CA ALA A 41 -15.25 -23.47 6.15
C ALA A 41 -14.68 -22.22 6.88
N THR A 42 -15.28 -21.85 8.01
CA THR A 42 -14.77 -20.71 8.83
C THR A 42 -13.46 -21.05 9.54
N LEU A 43 -13.26 -22.29 10.00
CA LEU A 43 -12.00 -22.73 10.58
C LEU A 43 -10.90 -22.87 9.51
N VAL A 44 -11.24 -23.37 8.32
CA VAL A 44 -10.33 -23.40 7.18
C VAL A 44 -9.88 -21.97 6.83
N ALA A 45 -10.81 -21.03 6.76
CA ALA A 45 -10.48 -19.62 6.52
C ALA A 45 -9.54 -19.04 7.58
N THR A 46 -9.80 -19.32 8.85
CA THR A 46 -8.96 -18.86 9.97
C THR A 46 -7.54 -19.40 9.85
N ASN A 47 -7.39 -20.70 9.58
CA ASN A 47 -6.08 -21.34 9.41
C ASN A 47 -5.33 -20.77 8.20
N LEU A 48 -6.02 -20.58 7.07
CA LEU A 48 -5.44 -19.97 5.87
C LEU A 48 -4.96 -18.55 6.15
N ILE A 49 -5.73 -17.72 6.86
CA ILE A 49 -5.34 -16.35 7.24
C ILE A 49 -4.06 -16.39 8.10
N GLN A 50 -3.94 -17.33 9.03
CA GLN A 50 -2.72 -17.48 9.85
C GLN A 50 -1.50 -17.85 9.00
N GLU A 51 -1.66 -18.74 8.03
CA GLU A 51 -0.59 -19.11 7.11
C GLU A 51 -0.19 -17.92 6.20
N LEU A 52 -1.17 -17.15 5.69
CA LEU A 52 -0.91 -15.98 4.86
C LEU A 52 -0.14 -14.88 5.60
N LYS A 53 -0.20 -14.81 6.93
CA LYS A 53 0.63 -13.87 7.71
C LYS A 53 2.13 -14.08 7.52
N SER A 54 2.56 -15.28 7.11
CA SER A 54 3.97 -15.53 6.79
C SER A 54 4.50 -14.66 5.64
N LEU A 55 3.62 -14.12 4.78
CA LEU A 55 4.00 -13.18 3.72
C LEU A 55 4.66 -11.91 4.27
N GLU A 56 4.34 -11.50 5.50
CA GLU A 56 4.91 -10.32 6.14
C GLU A 56 6.41 -10.47 6.48
N PHE A 57 6.91 -11.71 6.47
CA PHE A 57 8.32 -12.04 6.70
C PHE A 57 9.13 -12.23 5.40
N LEU A 58 8.50 -12.01 4.24
CA LEU A 58 9.22 -12.05 2.96
C LEU A 58 10.12 -10.83 2.84
N ASP A 59 11.40 -11.10 2.59
CA ASP A 59 12.38 -10.04 2.39
C ASP A 59 12.14 -9.30 1.07
N ALA A 60 12.18 -7.98 1.12
CA ALA A 60 12.24 -7.13 -0.07
C ALA A 60 13.70 -6.76 -0.37
N GLU A 61 14.10 -6.96 -1.61
CA GLU A 61 15.44 -6.57 -2.11
C GLU A 61 15.44 -5.07 -2.44
N VAL A 62 15.28 -4.24 -1.41
CA VAL A 62 15.27 -2.77 -1.59
C VAL A 62 16.66 -2.30 -2.03
N PRO A 63 16.79 -1.56 -3.15
CA PRO A 63 18.06 -0.96 -3.54
C PRO A 63 18.67 -0.11 -2.41
N SER A 64 19.99 -0.22 -2.21
CA SER A 64 20.68 0.45 -1.09
C SER A 64 20.44 1.96 -1.04
N SER A 65 20.42 2.63 -2.20
CA SER A 65 20.12 4.07 -2.29
C SER A 65 18.72 4.44 -1.80
N LEU A 66 17.74 3.58 -2.07
CA LEU A 66 16.36 3.78 -1.59
C LEU A 66 16.26 3.50 -0.10
N LEU A 67 16.94 2.47 0.39
CA LEU A 67 16.99 2.15 1.81
C LEU A 67 17.64 3.29 2.62
N GLU A 68 18.73 3.87 2.13
CA GLU A 68 19.34 5.05 2.74
C GLU A 68 18.38 6.25 2.77
N ALA A 69 17.68 6.53 1.66
CA ALA A 69 16.70 7.60 1.61
C ALA A 69 15.55 7.37 2.60
N GLN A 70 15.03 6.15 2.69
CA GLN A 70 13.99 5.78 3.64
C GLN A 70 14.46 5.94 5.09
N ASN A 71 15.67 5.49 5.42
CA ASN A 71 16.25 5.62 6.77
C ASN A 71 16.45 7.07 7.18
N LYS A 72 16.94 7.92 6.26
CA LYS A 72 17.10 9.37 6.51
C LYS A 72 15.78 10.07 6.79
N SER A 73 14.71 9.66 6.11
CA SER A 73 13.38 10.27 6.23
C SER A 73 12.45 9.58 7.24
N ALA A 74 12.91 8.55 7.97
CA ALA A 74 12.07 7.72 8.85
C ALA A 74 11.26 8.55 9.86
N ALA A 75 11.87 9.50 10.55
CA ALA A 75 11.19 10.35 11.51
C ALA A 75 10.11 11.26 10.86
N ALA A 76 10.40 11.79 9.66
CA ALA A 76 9.44 12.60 8.91
C ALA A 76 8.30 11.73 8.38
N PHE A 77 8.61 10.50 8.00
CA PHE A 77 7.64 9.52 7.53
C PHE A 77 6.65 9.12 8.63
N ASP A 78 7.16 8.77 9.82
CA ASP A 78 6.33 8.45 10.99
C ASP A 78 5.48 9.66 11.42
N LYS A 79 6.03 10.87 11.41
CA LYS A 79 5.28 12.08 11.70
C LYS A 79 4.16 12.34 10.67
N GLY A 80 4.41 12.02 9.40
CA GLY A 80 3.47 12.23 8.31
C GLY A 80 2.39 11.16 8.20
N MET A 81 2.72 9.89 8.41
CA MET A 81 1.85 8.73 8.14
C MET A 81 1.46 7.92 9.38
N GLY A 82 1.93 8.33 10.56
CA GLY A 82 1.70 7.65 11.84
C GLY A 82 2.93 6.88 12.31
N ILE A 83 3.09 6.79 13.62
CA ILE A 83 4.20 6.06 14.26
C ILE A 83 4.21 4.61 13.78
N GLY A 84 5.37 4.11 13.35
CA GLY A 84 5.56 2.78 12.80
C GLY A 84 5.44 2.72 11.27
N ALA A 85 5.10 3.81 10.60
CA ALA A 85 5.01 3.85 9.13
C ALA A 85 6.35 3.55 8.46
N ALA A 86 7.45 4.07 9.01
CA ALA A 86 8.79 3.81 8.51
C ALA A 86 9.18 2.32 8.65
N GLU A 87 8.73 1.65 9.70
CA GLU A 87 8.99 0.23 9.92
C GLU A 87 8.28 -0.67 8.91
N ILE A 88 7.01 -0.35 8.55
CA ILE A 88 6.21 -1.17 7.64
C ILE A 88 6.42 -0.83 6.16
N ALA A 89 7.06 0.30 5.85
CA ALA A 89 7.29 0.71 4.47
C ALA A 89 8.08 -0.34 3.65
N PRO A 90 9.18 -0.93 4.16
CA PRO A 90 9.96 -1.95 3.44
C PRO A 90 9.39 -3.37 3.55
N LYS A 91 8.27 -3.60 4.24
CA LYS A 91 7.70 -4.93 4.46
C LYS A 91 6.49 -5.19 3.58
N VAL A 92 6.25 -6.44 3.23
CA VAL A 92 4.91 -6.88 2.79
C VAL A 92 3.97 -6.72 3.99
N THR A 93 2.76 -6.22 3.75
CA THR A 93 1.74 -6.14 4.80
C THR A 93 0.44 -6.75 4.32
N LEU A 94 -0.25 -7.48 5.21
CA LEU A 94 -1.51 -8.15 4.97
C LEU A 94 -2.62 -7.56 5.84
N ASN A 95 -3.69 -7.12 5.18
CA ASN A 95 -4.93 -6.76 5.85
C ASN A 95 -6.08 -7.64 5.35
N ILE A 96 -6.86 -8.19 6.26
CA ILE A 96 -8.11 -8.88 5.93
C ILE A 96 -9.24 -7.87 6.11
N GLY A 97 -9.64 -7.25 5.00
CA GLY A 97 -10.61 -6.15 5.01
C GLY A 97 -12.05 -6.63 5.21
N LYS A 98 -12.36 -7.88 4.83
CA LYS A 98 -13.70 -8.44 4.93
C LYS A 98 -13.61 -9.94 5.14
N ILE A 99 -14.47 -10.49 5.98
CA ILE A 99 -14.68 -11.92 6.15
C ILE A 99 -16.18 -12.20 6.39
N SER A 100 -16.69 -13.24 5.76
CA SER A 100 -18.10 -13.65 5.88
C SER A 100 -18.22 -15.14 5.73
N GLY A 101 -19.03 -15.79 6.57
CA GLY A 101 -19.27 -17.23 6.50
C GLY A 101 -20.16 -17.76 7.60
N GLY A 102 -20.69 -18.97 7.39
CA GLY A 102 -21.61 -19.62 8.31
C GLY A 102 -23.06 -19.15 8.18
N LEU A 103 -23.98 -19.97 8.67
CA LEU A 103 -25.43 -19.72 8.57
C LEU A 103 -26.11 -19.70 9.95
N LYS A 104 -25.83 -20.68 10.81
CA LYS A 104 -26.44 -20.84 12.14
C LYS A 104 -25.44 -21.47 13.11
N ASN A 105 -25.62 -21.22 14.42
CA ASN A 105 -24.74 -21.74 15.48
C ASN A 105 -24.69 -23.28 15.55
N ASN A 106 -25.77 -23.96 15.16
CA ASN A 106 -25.87 -25.43 15.18
C ASN A 106 -25.53 -26.09 13.83
N MET A 107 -24.79 -25.40 12.98
CA MET A 107 -24.30 -25.94 11.70
C MET A 107 -22.78 -25.81 11.62
N VAL A 108 -22.11 -26.82 11.07
CA VAL A 108 -20.74 -26.70 10.58
C VAL A 108 -20.79 -25.92 9.27
N PRO A 109 -20.17 -24.74 9.20
CA PRO A 109 -20.25 -23.89 7.99
C PRO A 109 -19.70 -24.60 6.74
N SER A 110 -20.48 -24.57 5.66
CA SER A 110 -20.07 -25.05 4.33
C SER A 110 -19.38 -23.99 3.50
N GLU A 111 -19.58 -22.70 3.82
CA GLU A 111 -19.07 -21.60 3.05
C GLU A 111 -18.43 -20.55 3.94
N CYS A 112 -17.29 -20.00 3.46
CA CYS A 112 -16.68 -18.81 3.99
C CYS A 112 -15.94 -18.08 2.87
N SER A 113 -15.88 -16.77 2.93
CA SER A 113 -15.05 -15.97 2.05
C SER A 113 -14.37 -14.84 2.81
N PHE A 114 -13.19 -14.45 2.37
CA PHE A 114 -12.53 -13.25 2.87
C PHE A 114 -11.78 -12.51 1.76
N GLU A 115 -11.61 -11.19 1.96
CA GLU A 115 -10.89 -10.30 1.05
C GLU A 115 -9.61 -9.82 1.72
N ALA A 116 -8.49 -10.02 1.02
CA ALA A 116 -7.16 -9.64 1.46
C ALA A 116 -6.63 -8.45 0.65
N ASP A 117 -6.13 -7.42 1.35
CA ASP A 117 -5.35 -6.32 0.80
C ASP A 117 -3.88 -6.52 1.19
N ILE A 118 -3.07 -6.92 0.22
CA ILE A 118 -1.63 -7.16 0.38
C ILE A 118 -0.90 -5.98 -0.21
N ARG A 119 -0.06 -5.32 0.61
CA ARG A 119 0.77 -4.20 0.16
C ARG A 119 2.20 -4.67 -0.07
N LEU A 120 2.71 -4.39 -1.26
CA LEU A 120 4.00 -4.85 -1.76
C LEU A 120 5.03 -3.69 -1.65
N PRO A 121 6.11 -3.83 -0.87
CA PRO A 121 7.12 -2.78 -0.75
C PRO A 121 7.89 -2.58 -2.07
N VAL A 122 8.49 -1.41 -2.24
CA VAL A 122 9.47 -1.18 -3.30
C VAL A 122 10.62 -2.18 -3.15
N GLY A 123 11.07 -2.78 -4.27
CA GLY A 123 12.07 -3.85 -4.25
C GLY A 123 11.51 -5.24 -3.94
N CYS A 124 10.18 -5.37 -3.77
CA CYS A 124 9.55 -6.67 -3.61
C CYS A 124 9.64 -7.51 -4.88
N ASN A 125 10.04 -8.76 -4.76
CA ASN A 125 9.93 -9.74 -5.82
C ASN A 125 8.49 -10.27 -5.87
N LEU A 126 7.71 -9.76 -6.83
CA LEU A 126 6.30 -10.10 -6.99
C LEU A 126 6.09 -11.61 -7.23
N ASP A 127 6.95 -12.23 -8.03
CA ASP A 127 6.82 -13.66 -8.34
C ASP A 127 6.99 -14.52 -7.08
N LYS A 128 7.92 -14.16 -6.19
CA LYS A 128 8.07 -14.83 -4.88
C LYS A 128 6.80 -14.70 -4.02
N VAL A 129 6.18 -13.52 -4.00
CA VAL A 129 4.92 -13.33 -3.23
C VAL A 129 3.80 -14.19 -3.81
N LEU A 130 3.60 -14.16 -5.12
CA LEU A 130 2.57 -14.95 -5.79
C LEU A 130 2.82 -16.45 -5.61
N GLN A 131 4.05 -16.91 -5.74
CA GLN A 131 4.44 -18.31 -5.49
C GLN A 131 4.16 -18.71 -4.04
N SER A 132 4.51 -17.87 -3.06
CA SER A 132 4.23 -18.15 -1.65
C SER A 132 2.73 -18.27 -1.37
N ILE A 133 1.91 -17.38 -1.97
CA ILE A 133 0.44 -17.47 -1.85
C ILE A 133 -0.07 -18.78 -2.46
N GLU A 134 0.44 -19.18 -3.62
CA GLU A 134 0.06 -20.43 -4.27
C GLU A 134 0.46 -21.65 -3.41
N GLU A 135 1.68 -21.69 -2.88
CA GLU A 135 2.17 -22.76 -2.01
C GLU A 135 1.34 -22.88 -0.71
N ILE A 136 0.98 -21.74 -0.12
CA ILE A 136 0.09 -21.71 1.05
C ILE A 136 -1.29 -22.25 0.67
N THR A 137 -1.87 -21.77 -0.42
CA THR A 137 -3.22 -22.14 -0.84
C THR A 137 -3.33 -23.63 -1.21
N LYS A 138 -2.29 -24.21 -1.81
CA LYS A 138 -2.24 -25.66 -2.14
C LYS A 138 -2.42 -26.58 -0.92
N LYS A 139 -2.17 -26.08 0.30
CA LYS A 139 -2.41 -26.84 1.54
C LYS A 139 -3.91 -26.96 1.88
N PHE A 140 -4.76 -26.17 1.23
CA PHE A 140 -6.18 -26.03 1.50
C PHE A 140 -6.99 -26.33 0.22
N PRO A 141 -7.26 -27.61 -0.09
CA PRO A 141 -7.94 -28.01 -1.32
C PRO A 141 -9.38 -27.48 -1.43
N GLU A 142 -9.96 -27.03 -0.31
CA GLU A 142 -11.30 -26.41 -0.25
C GLU A 142 -11.33 -24.96 -0.71
N VAL A 143 -10.14 -24.37 -1.00
CA VAL A 143 -9.99 -22.93 -1.27
C VAL A 143 -9.81 -22.66 -2.75
N SER A 144 -10.54 -21.67 -3.26
CA SER A 144 -10.27 -21.02 -4.53
C SER A 144 -9.90 -19.55 -4.30
N VAL A 145 -9.07 -18.99 -5.19
CA VAL A 145 -8.56 -17.61 -5.10
C VAL A 145 -8.87 -16.85 -6.37
N ASP A 146 -9.50 -15.70 -6.22
CA ASP A 146 -9.70 -14.73 -7.31
C ASP A 146 -8.79 -13.51 -7.09
N GLN A 147 -8.02 -13.14 -8.12
CA GLN A 147 -7.23 -11.91 -8.12
C GLN A 147 -8.07 -10.75 -8.63
N ASN A 148 -8.41 -9.81 -7.76
CA ASN A 148 -9.27 -8.68 -8.08
C ASN A 148 -8.45 -7.49 -8.63
N MET A 149 -7.24 -7.29 -8.10
CA MET A 149 -6.36 -6.19 -8.49
C MET A 149 -4.89 -6.54 -8.27
N LEU A 150 -4.05 -6.10 -9.20
CA LEU A 150 -2.60 -6.12 -9.05
C LEU A 150 -2.01 -4.82 -9.63
N ASN A 151 -1.40 -4.02 -8.78
CA ASN A 151 -0.57 -2.88 -9.15
C ASN A 151 0.82 -3.10 -8.54
N PRO A 152 1.85 -3.35 -9.33
CA PRO A 152 3.21 -3.50 -8.81
C PRO A 152 3.68 -2.26 -8.03
N PRO A 153 4.62 -2.38 -7.08
CA PRO A 153 5.26 -1.22 -6.48
C PRO A 153 5.99 -0.39 -7.53
N SER A 154 6.09 0.90 -7.29
CA SER A 154 6.77 1.80 -8.23
C SER A 154 7.57 2.86 -7.50
N HIS A 155 8.68 3.29 -8.10
CA HIS A 155 9.50 4.39 -7.58
C HIS A 155 10.25 5.10 -8.72
N CYS A 156 10.78 6.27 -8.40
CA CYS A 156 11.78 6.97 -9.19
C CYS A 156 12.91 7.45 -8.25
N ASP A 157 13.90 8.11 -8.79
CA ASP A 157 15.06 8.58 -8.02
C ASP A 157 14.63 9.57 -6.92
N PRO A 158 14.91 9.30 -5.61
CA PRO A 158 14.63 10.22 -4.51
C PRO A 158 15.42 11.52 -4.59
N ASP A 159 16.51 11.58 -5.37
CA ASP A 159 17.36 12.75 -5.58
C ASP A 159 17.32 13.28 -7.02
N GLY A 160 16.31 12.89 -7.81
CA GLY A 160 16.13 13.32 -9.18
C GLY A 160 15.92 14.84 -9.32
N ASP A 161 16.09 15.38 -10.53
CA ASP A 161 16.03 16.83 -10.79
C ASP A 161 14.75 17.48 -10.30
N MET A 162 13.59 16.88 -10.59
CA MET A 162 12.30 17.43 -10.15
C MET A 162 12.15 17.36 -8.62
N MET A 163 12.73 16.35 -7.94
CA MET A 163 12.76 16.30 -6.47
C MET A 163 13.53 17.49 -5.91
N LYS A 164 14.72 17.79 -6.45
CA LYS A 164 15.55 18.92 -6.04
C LYS A 164 14.84 20.25 -6.24
N ILE A 165 14.22 20.43 -7.42
CA ILE A 165 13.45 21.63 -7.75
C ILE A 165 12.29 21.83 -6.77
N LEU A 166 11.49 20.77 -6.53
CA LEU A 166 10.37 20.84 -5.58
C LEU A 166 10.85 21.22 -4.17
N ARG A 167 11.92 20.57 -3.69
CA ARG A 167 12.45 20.84 -2.33
C ARG A 167 12.93 22.28 -2.20
N ASN A 168 13.61 22.83 -3.22
CA ASN A 168 14.07 24.21 -3.23
C ASN A 168 12.90 25.19 -3.25
N ASN A 169 11.92 24.99 -4.14
CA ASN A 169 10.74 25.85 -4.22
C ASN A 169 9.91 25.83 -2.92
N VAL A 170 9.79 24.69 -2.27
CA VAL A 170 9.14 24.63 -0.95
C VAL A 170 9.96 25.36 0.12
N GLN A 171 11.29 25.22 0.10
CA GLN A 171 12.18 25.96 1.01
C GLN A 171 11.97 27.48 0.85
N ASP A 172 11.91 27.97 -0.38
CA ASP A 172 11.74 29.41 -0.66
C ASP A 172 10.34 29.91 -0.28
N LEU A 173 9.32 29.10 -0.47
CA LEU A 173 7.92 29.49 -0.20
C LEU A 173 7.48 29.29 1.26
N ARG A 174 8.07 28.34 2.01
CA ARG A 174 7.61 27.92 3.35
C ARG A 174 8.72 27.83 4.40
N GLY A 175 9.99 28.01 4.03
CA GLY A 175 11.13 28.00 4.96
C GLY A 175 11.56 26.62 5.45
N PHE A 176 11.11 25.53 4.82
CA PHE A 176 11.56 24.16 5.14
C PHE A 176 11.72 23.32 3.86
N GLN A 177 12.56 22.28 3.92
CA GLN A 177 12.66 21.30 2.85
C GLN A 177 11.80 20.07 3.17
N PRO A 178 10.89 19.66 2.26
CA PRO A 178 10.12 18.43 2.43
C PRO A 178 11.02 17.21 2.26
N GLU A 179 10.76 16.17 3.05
CA GLU A 179 11.53 14.92 2.99
C GLU A 179 11.04 13.99 1.89
N PRO A 180 11.94 13.31 1.16
CA PRO A 180 11.57 12.27 0.20
C PRO A 180 11.08 11.02 0.94
N VAL A 181 9.88 10.53 0.59
CA VAL A 181 9.28 9.34 1.21
C VAL A 181 8.63 8.42 0.18
N VAL A 182 8.43 7.16 0.56
CA VAL A 182 7.59 6.20 -0.17
C VAL A 182 6.17 6.29 0.38
N SER A 183 5.15 6.23 -0.46
CA SER A 183 3.76 6.13 -0.01
C SER A 183 3.41 4.70 0.42
N LEU A 184 2.65 4.55 1.51
CA LEU A 184 2.04 3.27 1.89
C LEU A 184 0.82 2.93 1.02
N GLY A 185 0.19 3.95 0.43
CA GLY A 185 -0.94 3.83 -0.51
C GLY A 185 -0.51 4.06 -1.96
N GLY A 186 -1.35 3.64 -2.90
CA GLY A 186 -1.15 3.86 -4.33
C GLY A 186 -1.65 5.23 -4.78
N THR A 187 -1.02 5.79 -5.81
CA THR A 187 -1.42 7.02 -6.50
C THR A 187 -1.35 6.83 -8.02
N ASP A 188 -1.93 7.74 -8.79
CA ASP A 188 -1.86 7.65 -10.26
C ASP A 188 -0.46 7.94 -10.84
N THR A 189 0.47 8.42 -10.01
CA THR A 189 1.88 8.57 -10.42
C THR A 189 2.55 7.25 -10.81
N ARG A 190 2.05 6.11 -10.33
CA ARG A 190 2.53 4.78 -10.75
C ARG A 190 2.45 4.58 -12.25
N LEU A 191 1.41 5.11 -12.90
CA LEU A 191 1.19 4.94 -14.34
C LEU A 191 2.32 5.55 -15.17
N TRP A 192 2.88 6.67 -14.72
CA TRP A 192 4.05 7.31 -15.32
C TRP A 192 5.33 6.54 -14.99
N ARG A 193 5.51 6.13 -13.73
CA ARG A 193 6.67 5.36 -13.29
C ARG A 193 6.77 4.01 -14.01
N TYR A 194 5.64 3.36 -14.31
CA TYR A 194 5.61 2.14 -15.16
C TYR A 194 6.08 2.37 -16.59
N LYS A 195 6.12 3.63 -17.03
CA LYS A 195 6.69 4.04 -18.34
C LYS A 195 8.11 4.59 -18.21
N ASN A 196 8.76 4.39 -17.05
CA ASN A 196 10.06 4.96 -16.73
C ASN A 196 10.11 6.50 -16.80
N ILE A 197 8.97 7.15 -16.59
CA ILE A 197 8.87 8.61 -16.48
C ILE A 197 8.87 8.97 -15.00
N PRO A 198 9.88 9.72 -14.50
CA PRO A 198 9.92 10.16 -13.11
C PRO A 198 8.66 10.94 -12.73
N ALA A 199 8.00 10.54 -11.67
CA ALA A 199 6.77 11.17 -11.21
C ALA A 199 6.75 11.25 -9.68
N TYR A 200 6.51 12.48 -9.17
CA TYR A 200 6.54 12.82 -7.76
C TYR A 200 5.19 13.36 -7.32
N VAL A 201 4.81 13.04 -6.07
CA VAL A 201 3.61 13.58 -5.45
C VAL A 201 4.00 14.59 -4.39
N TYR A 202 3.52 15.80 -4.55
CA TYR A 202 3.55 16.85 -3.56
C TYR A 202 2.20 17.55 -3.53
N GLY A 203 1.45 17.36 -2.46
CA GLY A 203 0.08 17.82 -2.35
C GLY A 203 -0.31 18.26 -0.94
N PRO A 204 -1.53 18.75 -0.77
CA PRO A 204 -2.00 19.33 0.49
C PRO A 204 -2.18 18.30 1.60
N THR A 205 -2.52 18.82 2.79
CA THR A 205 -2.93 18.02 3.95
C THR A 205 -4.46 18.05 4.06
N PRO A 206 -5.17 17.03 3.58
CA PRO A 206 -6.62 16.99 3.71
C PRO A 206 -7.02 16.70 5.16
N THR A 207 -8.18 17.20 5.53
CA THR A 207 -8.92 16.82 6.74
C THR A 207 -10.04 15.87 6.33
N GLY A 208 -10.22 14.76 7.06
CA GLY A 208 -11.31 13.82 6.80
C GLY A 208 -11.15 13.03 5.50
N MET A 209 -9.92 12.63 5.12
CA MET A 209 -9.66 11.86 3.90
C MET A 209 -10.59 10.64 3.78
N GLY A 210 -11.32 10.57 2.67
CA GLY A 210 -12.32 9.53 2.42
C GLY A 210 -13.65 9.68 3.15
N ALA A 211 -13.85 10.76 3.92
CA ALA A 211 -15.10 11.05 4.63
C ALA A 211 -15.99 12.07 3.87
N ALA A 212 -17.27 12.14 4.23
CA ALA A 212 -18.27 12.97 3.55
C ALA A 212 -17.93 14.48 3.49
N ASN A 213 -17.13 14.99 4.43
CA ASN A 213 -16.74 16.40 4.51
C ASN A 213 -15.23 16.59 4.33
N GLU A 214 -14.62 15.80 3.46
CA GLU A 214 -13.21 15.95 3.12
C GLU A 214 -12.94 17.36 2.58
N ASN A 215 -11.93 18.01 3.13
CA ASN A 215 -11.57 19.37 2.76
C ASN A 215 -10.07 19.63 2.89
N VAL A 216 -9.63 20.71 2.25
CA VAL A 216 -8.24 21.19 2.26
C VAL A 216 -8.21 22.66 2.63
N PRO A 217 -7.32 23.13 3.53
CA PRO A 217 -7.11 24.54 3.79
C PRO A 217 -6.75 25.30 2.51
N ILE A 218 -7.36 26.47 2.31
CA ILE A 218 -7.10 27.31 1.11
C ILE A 218 -5.62 27.66 1.00
N ASP A 219 -4.95 27.98 2.10
CA ASP A 219 -3.51 28.32 2.11
C ASP A 219 -2.63 27.13 1.66
N ASP A 220 -3.01 25.91 2.01
CA ASP A 220 -2.31 24.70 1.52
C ASP A 220 -2.55 24.52 0.02
N TYR A 221 -3.79 24.66 -0.44
CA TYR A 221 -4.11 24.60 -1.86
C TYR A 221 -3.31 25.64 -2.69
N LEU A 222 -3.32 26.91 -2.25
CA LEU A 222 -2.58 27.98 -2.92
C LEU A 222 -1.06 27.74 -2.89
N HIS A 223 -0.54 27.18 -1.80
CA HIS A 223 0.86 26.80 -1.71
C HIS A 223 1.22 25.73 -2.76
N ILE A 224 0.43 24.66 -2.85
CA ILE A 224 0.66 23.58 -3.82
C ILE A 224 0.60 24.13 -5.24
N LEU A 225 -0.39 24.97 -5.56
CA LEU A 225 -0.51 25.60 -6.87
C LEU A 225 0.76 26.40 -7.24
N LYS A 226 1.25 27.25 -6.32
CA LYS A 226 2.46 28.04 -6.51
C LYS A 226 3.69 27.14 -6.69
N THR A 227 3.87 26.16 -5.81
CA THR A 227 5.01 25.23 -5.85
C THR A 227 5.05 24.47 -7.16
N HIS A 228 3.91 23.91 -7.61
CA HIS A 228 3.84 23.17 -8.86
C HIS A 228 4.12 24.06 -10.08
N SER A 229 3.55 25.27 -10.11
CA SER A 229 3.76 26.21 -11.21
C SER A 229 5.25 26.62 -11.34
N LEU A 230 5.88 26.98 -10.21
CA LEU A 230 7.31 27.31 -10.20
C LEU A 230 8.17 26.11 -10.58
N SER A 231 7.87 24.93 -10.02
CA SER A 231 8.67 23.74 -10.31
C SER A 231 8.55 23.27 -11.75
N ALA A 232 7.38 23.43 -12.36
CA ALA A 232 7.21 23.16 -13.78
C ALA A 232 8.00 24.15 -14.63
N TYR A 233 7.95 25.43 -14.29
CA TYR A 233 8.74 26.46 -14.97
C TYR A 233 10.24 26.18 -14.86
N ASP A 234 10.77 26.00 -13.65
CA ASP A 234 12.20 25.75 -13.42
C ASP A 234 12.70 24.47 -14.11
N TYR A 235 11.85 23.47 -14.25
CA TYR A 235 12.19 22.23 -14.95
C TYR A 235 12.25 22.41 -16.47
N LEU A 236 11.39 23.23 -17.02
CA LEU A 236 11.27 23.44 -18.48
C LEU A 236 12.25 24.47 -19.03
N VAL A 237 12.77 25.39 -18.20
CA VAL A 237 13.71 26.41 -18.64
C VAL A 237 15.18 26.06 -18.41
N LYS A 238 15.46 24.87 -17.83
CA LYS A 238 16.79 24.29 -17.80
C LYS A 238 17.21 23.82 -19.19
#